data_ad167cba9f5141e3fd551569a1f989b8
#
_entry.id   ad167cba9f5141e3fd551569a1f989b8
#
_cell.length_a   1.000
_cell.length_b   1.000
_cell.length_c   1.000
_cell.angle_alpha   90.00
_cell.angle_beta   90.00
_cell.angle_gamma   90.00
#
_symmetry.space_group_name_H-M   'P 1'
#
loop_
_entity.id
_entity.type
_entity.pdbx_description
1 polymer ?
#
loop_
_entity_poly.entity_id
_entity_poly.type
_entity_poly.pdbx_seq_one_letter_code
_entity_poly.pdbx_strand_id
1 'polypeptide(L)'
;MAANPRAAAVAALVRQEQDGFSNLVLDAELRRQKLEGRDKAFAGAIFYTVLEHQGTLDFILEQFLPKGLARLDPQVREILRAALAQARYMQVPVSAAVNEAVKLTRTFKKASASGLVNAVLRKACNYDLETARFRNETQRLMVLGSAGQDVAEFLRTHYPEEALGILTHTADGGLTRLPATHQKETPEALCERQLASDAKTAAPGHVPGSVLARFEGSPAESGH
;
A
#
# COMPACT_ATOMS: atom_id res chain seq x y z
N MET A 1 21.56 -0.27 18.66
CA MET A 1 20.87 0.85 18.02
C MET A 1 19.41 0.79 18.46
N ALA A 2 18.81 1.93 18.75
CA ALA A 2 17.36 1.94 19.03
C ALA A 2 16.58 1.37 17.85
N ALA A 3 15.56 0.58 18.16
CA ALA A 3 14.68 0.01 17.15
C ALA A 3 14.03 1.14 16.33
N ASN A 4 14.10 1.06 15.02
CA ASN A 4 13.55 2.09 14.13
C ASN A 4 12.57 1.45 13.15
N PRO A 5 11.24 1.66 13.33
CA PRO A 5 10.23 1.04 12.50
C PRO A 5 10.35 1.40 11.01
N ARG A 6 10.76 2.63 10.68
CA ARG A 6 10.98 3.05 9.29
C ARG A 6 12.17 2.31 8.66
N ALA A 7 13.26 2.13 9.43
CA ALA A 7 14.41 1.37 8.95
C ALA A 7 14.05 -0.11 8.74
N ALA A 8 13.23 -0.70 9.59
CA ALA A 8 12.74 -2.06 9.44
C ALA A 8 11.89 -2.21 8.17
N ALA A 9 10.95 -1.30 7.94
CA ALA A 9 10.12 -1.30 6.73
C ALA A 9 10.97 -1.19 5.44
N VAL A 10 11.92 -0.26 5.41
CA VAL A 10 12.83 -0.10 4.25
C VAL A 10 13.69 -1.35 4.03
N ALA A 11 14.23 -1.94 5.10
CA ALA A 11 15.02 -3.18 4.98
C ALA A 11 14.17 -4.35 4.46
N ALA A 12 12.93 -4.46 4.92
CA ALA A 12 11.98 -5.47 4.44
C ALA A 12 11.63 -5.25 2.96
N LEU A 13 11.37 -4.02 2.53
CA LEU A 13 11.10 -3.69 1.12
C LEU A 13 12.26 -4.06 0.19
N VAL A 14 13.50 -3.73 0.60
CA VAL A 14 14.70 -4.11 -0.18
C VAL A 14 14.82 -5.64 -0.32
N ARG A 15 14.51 -6.39 0.74
CA ARG A 15 14.53 -7.86 0.67
C ARG A 15 13.39 -8.43 -0.15
N GLN A 16 12.21 -7.82 -0.07
CA GLN A 16 11.03 -8.25 -0.81
C GLN A 16 11.27 -8.20 -2.33
N GLU A 17 12.00 -7.20 -2.83
CA GLU A 17 12.39 -7.14 -4.25
C GLU A 17 13.26 -8.35 -4.69
N GLN A 18 13.97 -8.98 -3.77
CA GLN A 18 14.85 -10.11 -4.04
C GLN A 18 14.16 -11.46 -3.84
N ASP A 19 13.39 -11.59 -2.75
CA ASP A 19 12.89 -12.87 -2.24
C ASP A 19 11.40 -13.12 -2.57
N GLY A 20 10.63 -12.10 -2.96
CA GLY A 20 9.25 -12.19 -3.47
C GLY A 20 8.13 -12.46 -2.45
N PHE A 21 8.42 -12.97 -1.25
CA PHE A 21 7.41 -13.33 -0.24
C PHE A 21 7.25 -12.24 0.82
N SER A 22 6.32 -11.32 0.61
CA SER A 22 6.18 -10.09 1.38
C SER A 22 5.95 -10.30 2.89
N ASN A 23 5.05 -11.19 3.29
CA ASN A 23 4.74 -11.44 4.70
C ASN A 23 5.91 -12.09 5.47
N LEU A 24 6.60 -13.05 4.87
CA LEU A 24 7.73 -13.74 5.50
C LEU A 24 8.93 -12.80 5.70
N VAL A 25 9.19 -11.96 4.69
CA VAL A 25 10.29 -11.00 4.73
C VAL A 25 10.04 -9.92 5.79
N LEU A 26 8.83 -9.40 5.88
CA LEU A 26 8.45 -8.42 6.89
C LEU A 26 8.59 -9.00 8.29
N ASP A 27 8.00 -10.16 8.56
CA ASP A 27 8.07 -10.81 9.88
C ASP A 27 9.52 -11.09 10.33
N ALA A 28 10.37 -11.57 9.42
CA ALA A 28 11.78 -11.82 9.71
C ALA A 28 12.49 -10.52 10.11
N GLU A 29 12.22 -9.41 9.41
CA GLU A 29 12.86 -8.13 9.69
C GLU A 29 12.36 -7.52 11.00
N LEU A 30 11.06 -7.61 11.30
CA LEU A 30 10.46 -7.14 12.55
C LEU A 30 11.04 -7.89 13.77
N ARG A 31 11.18 -9.22 13.66
CA ARG A 31 11.83 -10.05 14.69
C ARG A 31 13.31 -9.72 14.87
N ARG A 32 14.03 -9.51 13.77
CA ARG A 32 15.46 -9.15 13.79
C ARG A 32 15.72 -7.85 14.54
N GLN A 33 14.83 -6.86 14.35
CA GLN A 33 14.92 -5.56 15.01
C GLN A 33 14.20 -5.52 16.37
N LYS A 34 13.58 -6.62 16.80
CA LYS A 34 12.83 -6.74 18.07
C LYS A 34 11.75 -5.65 18.21
N LEU A 35 11.05 -5.37 17.10
CA LEU A 35 9.94 -4.40 17.10
C LEU A 35 8.68 -5.05 17.67
N GLU A 36 8.01 -4.33 18.57
CA GLU A 36 6.78 -4.79 19.22
C GLU A 36 5.72 -3.67 19.23
N GLY A 37 4.49 -4.04 19.51
CA GLY A 37 3.38 -3.11 19.70
C GLY A 37 3.24 -2.09 18.56
N ARG A 38 3.23 -0.82 18.92
CA ARG A 38 2.99 0.29 18.01
C ARG A 38 4.06 0.43 16.92
N ASP A 39 5.32 0.17 17.24
CA ASP A 39 6.43 0.25 16.28
C ASP A 39 6.36 -0.87 15.24
N LYS A 40 5.97 -2.09 15.66
CA LYS A 40 5.71 -3.22 14.76
C LYS A 40 4.56 -2.89 13.80
N ALA A 41 3.45 -2.40 14.32
CA ALA A 41 2.29 -2.02 13.51
C ALA A 41 2.62 -0.90 12.51
N PHE A 42 3.38 0.11 12.93
CA PHE A 42 3.78 1.22 12.07
C PHE A 42 4.74 0.77 10.95
N ALA A 43 5.70 -0.09 11.24
CA ALA A 43 6.58 -0.66 10.22
C ALA A 43 5.79 -1.48 9.18
N GLY A 44 4.84 -2.30 9.64
CA GLY A 44 3.94 -3.05 8.78
C GLY A 44 3.07 -2.15 7.90
N ALA A 45 2.49 -1.11 8.49
CA ALA A 45 1.71 -0.13 7.75
C ALA A 45 2.53 0.53 6.62
N ILE A 46 3.76 0.98 6.90
CA ILE A 46 4.64 1.55 5.85
C ILE A 46 4.90 0.52 4.75
N PHE A 47 5.25 -0.71 5.12
CA PHE A 47 5.58 -1.76 4.18
C PHE A 47 4.43 -2.06 3.22
N TYR A 48 3.24 -2.33 3.74
CA TYR A 48 2.08 -2.64 2.91
C TYR A 48 1.57 -1.46 2.10
N THR A 49 1.59 -0.23 2.66
CA THR A 49 1.24 0.99 1.91
C THR A 49 2.17 1.20 0.71
N VAL A 50 3.47 0.91 0.85
CA VAL A 50 4.39 0.99 -0.30
C VAL A 50 4.05 -0.06 -1.36
N LEU A 51 3.79 -1.31 -0.98
CA LEU A 51 3.45 -2.37 -1.94
C LEU A 51 2.12 -2.08 -2.66
N GLU A 52 1.12 -1.64 -1.91
CA GLU A 52 -0.21 -1.31 -2.44
C GLU A 52 -0.17 -0.17 -3.46
N HIS A 53 0.65 0.85 -3.21
CA HIS A 53 0.71 2.06 -4.03
C HIS A 53 1.98 2.17 -4.87
N GLN A 54 2.72 1.07 -5.06
CA GLN A 54 4.04 1.10 -5.70
C GLN A 54 4.01 1.77 -7.08
N GLY A 55 3.02 1.45 -7.91
CA GLY A 55 2.89 2.02 -9.26
C GLY A 55 2.72 3.54 -9.23
N THR A 56 1.89 4.05 -8.33
CA THR A 56 1.69 5.49 -8.12
C THR A 56 2.95 6.17 -7.60
N LEU A 57 3.59 5.56 -6.58
CA LEU A 57 4.80 6.12 -5.97
C LEU A 57 5.93 6.22 -6.97
N ASP A 58 6.16 5.17 -7.76
CA ASP A 58 7.20 5.12 -8.77
C ASP A 58 6.96 6.16 -9.87
N PHE A 59 5.74 6.26 -10.37
CA PHE A 59 5.38 7.27 -11.37
C PHE A 59 5.68 8.69 -10.89
N ILE A 60 5.32 9.03 -9.64
CA ILE A 60 5.59 10.35 -9.08
C ILE A 60 7.09 10.60 -8.92
N LEU A 61 7.81 9.64 -8.37
CA LEU A 61 9.26 9.77 -8.14
C LEU A 61 10.04 9.94 -9.45
N GLU A 62 9.64 9.25 -10.51
CA GLU A 62 10.28 9.33 -11.82
C GLU A 62 10.16 10.72 -12.46
N GLN A 63 9.14 11.52 -12.13
CA GLN A 63 9.05 12.91 -12.60
C GLN A 63 10.24 13.78 -12.14
N PHE A 64 10.90 13.38 -11.05
CA PHE A 64 11.98 14.16 -10.42
C PHE A 64 13.35 13.46 -10.45
N LEU A 65 13.45 12.33 -11.15
CA LEU A 65 14.64 11.51 -11.26
C LEU A 65 15.13 11.41 -12.73
N PRO A 66 16.01 12.30 -13.19
CA PRO A 66 16.42 12.34 -14.60
C PRO A 66 17.03 11.04 -15.13
N LYS A 67 17.62 10.23 -14.24
CA LYS A 67 18.24 8.93 -14.59
C LYS A 67 17.31 7.75 -14.34
N GLY A 68 16.05 8.00 -13.90
CA GLY A 68 15.07 6.99 -13.54
C GLY A 68 15.29 6.35 -12.16
N LEU A 69 14.21 5.83 -11.61
CA LEU A 69 14.15 5.22 -10.27
C LEU A 69 14.97 3.91 -10.21
N ALA A 70 14.95 3.13 -11.30
CA ALA A 70 15.64 1.84 -11.39
C ALA A 70 17.17 1.94 -11.27
N ARG A 71 17.76 3.11 -11.52
CA ARG A 71 19.21 3.32 -11.41
C ARG A 71 19.66 3.69 -10.00
N LEU A 72 18.75 3.91 -9.09
CA LEU A 72 19.09 4.18 -7.71
C LEU A 72 19.51 2.90 -6.97
N ASP A 73 20.36 3.10 -5.98
CA ASP A 73 20.64 2.06 -5.00
C ASP A 73 19.32 1.57 -4.35
N PRO A 74 19.11 0.25 -4.18
CA PRO A 74 17.86 -0.28 -3.64
C PRO A 74 17.43 0.37 -2.32
N GLN A 75 18.37 0.59 -1.39
CA GLN A 75 18.02 1.24 -0.12
C GLN A 75 17.54 2.69 -0.33
N VAL A 76 18.16 3.43 -1.25
CA VAL A 76 17.76 4.82 -1.56
C VAL A 76 16.39 4.85 -2.21
N ARG A 77 16.11 3.93 -3.12
CA ARG A 77 14.81 3.78 -3.78
C ARG A 77 13.70 3.51 -2.77
N GLU A 78 13.92 2.54 -1.88
CA GLU A 78 12.92 2.20 -0.86
C GLU A 78 12.75 3.29 0.22
N ILE A 79 13.78 4.05 0.53
CA ILE A 79 13.66 5.24 1.39
C ILE A 79 12.72 6.27 0.73
N LEU A 80 12.88 6.52 -0.56
CA LEU A 80 12.02 7.46 -1.31
C LEU A 80 10.56 6.97 -1.34
N ARG A 81 10.33 5.70 -1.70
CA ARG A 81 8.99 5.10 -1.71
C ARG A 81 8.32 5.19 -0.32
N ALA A 82 9.02 4.74 0.72
CA ALA A 82 8.50 4.73 2.08
C ALA A 82 8.19 6.14 2.62
N ALA A 83 9.01 7.13 2.31
CA ALA A 83 8.76 8.51 2.74
C ALA A 83 7.58 9.13 1.99
N LEU A 84 7.49 8.92 0.68
CA LEU A 84 6.38 9.42 -0.13
C LEU A 84 5.05 8.76 0.27
N ALA A 85 5.05 7.44 0.52
CA ALA A 85 3.89 6.70 1.02
C ALA A 85 3.39 7.26 2.36
N GLN A 86 4.28 7.52 3.31
CA GLN A 86 3.92 8.11 4.60
C GLN A 86 3.28 9.49 4.46
N ALA A 87 3.82 10.34 3.57
CA ALA A 87 3.31 11.69 3.36
C ALA A 87 1.95 11.70 2.65
N ARG A 88 1.72 10.80 1.69
CA ARG A 88 0.49 10.79 0.87
C ARG A 88 -0.66 9.99 1.48
N TYR A 89 -0.37 8.85 2.09
CA TYR A 89 -1.40 7.87 2.49
C TYR A 89 -1.49 7.66 4.00
N MET A 90 -0.46 8.01 4.77
CA MET A 90 -0.43 7.75 6.22
C MET A 90 -0.54 9.01 7.07
N GLN A 91 -0.92 10.15 6.49
CA GLN A 91 -1.10 11.44 7.16
C GLN A 91 0.14 11.91 7.96
N VAL A 92 1.33 11.45 7.59
CA VAL A 92 2.58 11.95 8.18
C VAL A 92 2.91 13.30 7.57
N PRO A 93 3.18 14.36 8.38
CA PRO A 93 3.56 15.66 7.84
C PRO A 93 4.76 15.55 6.89
N VAL A 94 4.70 16.23 5.74
CA VAL A 94 5.74 16.18 4.70
C VAL A 94 7.13 16.47 5.26
N SER A 95 7.24 17.49 6.11
CA SER A 95 8.52 17.85 6.74
C SER A 95 9.09 16.74 7.61
N ALA A 96 8.23 16.01 8.34
CA ALA A 96 8.64 14.88 9.17
C ALA A 96 9.06 13.69 8.29
N ALA A 97 8.29 13.34 7.25
CA ALA A 97 8.62 12.28 6.33
C ALA A 97 9.98 12.52 5.64
N VAL A 98 10.21 13.73 5.13
CA VAL A 98 11.47 14.13 4.48
C VAL A 98 12.65 14.07 5.45
N ASN A 99 12.50 14.63 6.68
CA ASN A 99 13.58 14.62 7.66
C ASN A 99 13.96 13.20 8.09
N GLU A 100 12.99 12.32 8.31
CA GLU A 100 13.25 10.93 8.65
C GLU A 100 13.88 10.17 7.47
N ALA A 101 13.46 10.40 6.23
CA ALA A 101 14.09 9.83 5.04
C ALA A 101 15.58 10.21 4.93
N VAL A 102 15.91 11.49 5.17
CA VAL A 102 17.32 11.95 5.19
C VAL A 102 18.12 11.27 6.29
N LYS A 103 17.54 11.04 7.48
CA LYS A 103 18.21 10.27 8.54
C LYS A 103 18.45 8.82 8.13
N LEU A 104 17.46 8.20 7.46
CA LEU A 104 17.58 6.82 6.98
C LEU A 104 18.72 6.64 5.97
N THR A 105 19.04 7.62 5.13
CA THR A 105 20.22 7.52 4.25
C THR A 105 21.52 7.28 5.02
N ARG A 106 21.66 7.90 6.18
CA ARG A 106 22.83 7.68 7.07
C ARG A 106 22.77 6.32 7.74
N THR A 107 21.59 5.89 8.21
CA THR A 107 21.37 4.57 8.81
C THR A 107 21.76 3.45 7.86
N PHE A 108 21.45 3.58 6.58
CA PHE A 108 21.81 2.64 5.53
C PHE A 108 23.18 2.89 4.87
N LYS A 109 24.01 3.75 5.47
CA LYS A 109 25.36 4.11 4.94
C LYS A 109 25.33 4.69 3.53
N LYS A 110 24.26 5.40 3.18
CA LYS A 110 24.04 6.08 1.90
C LYS A 110 24.00 7.59 2.07
N ALA A 111 24.82 8.14 2.96
CA ALA A 111 24.81 9.57 3.31
C ALA A 111 25.00 10.50 2.11
N SER A 112 25.74 10.08 1.07
CA SER A 112 25.90 10.84 -0.18
C SER A 112 24.59 11.08 -0.93
N ALA A 113 23.56 10.23 -0.71
CA ALA A 113 22.25 10.41 -1.33
C ALA A 113 21.33 11.37 -0.57
N SER A 114 21.72 11.90 0.61
CA SER A 114 20.87 12.73 1.46
C SER A 114 20.32 13.98 0.73
N GLY A 115 21.17 14.64 -0.07
CA GLY A 115 20.78 15.80 -0.87
C GLY A 115 19.74 15.47 -1.94
N LEU A 116 19.96 14.35 -2.64
CA LEU A 116 19.01 13.84 -3.65
C LEU A 116 17.66 13.49 -3.01
N VAL A 117 17.67 12.71 -1.92
CA VAL A 117 16.45 12.31 -1.21
C VAL A 117 15.65 13.52 -0.75
N ASN A 118 16.29 14.52 -0.13
CA ASN A 118 15.62 15.73 0.28
C ASN A 118 15.02 16.53 -0.90
N ALA A 119 15.78 16.71 -1.97
CA ALA A 119 15.33 17.48 -3.14
C ALA A 119 14.17 16.81 -3.88
N VAL A 120 14.23 15.48 -4.08
CA VAL A 120 13.19 14.70 -4.75
C VAL A 120 11.92 14.70 -3.92
N LEU A 121 11.99 14.37 -2.62
CA LEU A 121 10.79 14.25 -1.77
C LEU A 121 10.06 15.58 -1.60
N ARG A 122 10.75 16.70 -1.49
CA ARG A 122 10.12 18.04 -1.40
C ARG A 122 9.24 18.35 -2.61
N LYS A 123 9.61 17.85 -3.79
CA LYS A 123 8.81 18.02 -5.02
C LYS A 123 7.74 16.92 -5.14
N ALA A 124 8.12 15.66 -4.92
CA ALA A 124 7.25 14.51 -5.07
C ALA A 124 6.03 14.54 -4.12
N CYS A 125 6.21 14.95 -2.87
CA CYS A 125 5.11 15.04 -1.91
C CYS A 125 4.04 16.08 -2.29
N ASN A 126 4.40 17.08 -3.08
CA ASN A 126 3.48 18.11 -3.56
C ASN A 126 3.02 17.87 -5.01
N TYR A 127 3.35 16.70 -5.60
CA TYR A 127 2.94 16.38 -6.96
C TYR A 127 1.44 16.10 -7.03
N ASP A 128 0.76 16.79 -7.92
CA ASP A 128 -0.66 16.62 -8.17
C ASP A 128 -0.90 15.59 -9.27
N LEU A 129 -1.54 14.48 -8.89
CA LEU A 129 -1.90 13.41 -9.83
C LEU A 129 -3.08 13.78 -10.74
N GLU A 130 -3.92 14.74 -10.36
CA GLU A 130 -5.03 15.19 -11.20
C GLU A 130 -4.55 15.90 -12.46
N THR A 131 -3.39 16.56 -12.38
CA THR A 131 -2.74 17.24 -13.49
C THR A 131 -1.76 16.34 -14.26
N ALA A 132 -1.61 15.08 -13.85
CA ALA A 132 -0.66 14.15 -14.45
C ALA A 132 -1.03 13.80 -15.90
N ARG A 133 -0.02 13.73 -16.75
CA ARG A 133 -0.18 13.28 -18.15
C ARG A 133 0.25 11.82 -18.27
N PHE A 134 -0.67 10.97 -18.68
CA PHE A 134 -0.43 9.56 -18.96
C PHE A 134 -0.28 9.36 -20.47
N ARG A 135 0.58 8.41 -20.89
CA ARG A 135 0.80 8.08 -22.30
C ARG A 135 -0.44 7.46 -22.95
N ASN A 136 -1.18 6.68 -22.17
CA ASN A 136 -2.40 5.99 -22.57
C ASN A 136 -3.21 5.59 -21.35
N GLU A 137 -4.41 5.04 -21.56
CA GLU A 137 -5.31 4.61 -20.49
C GLU A 137 -4.73 3.43 -19.69
N THR A 138 -4.00 2.50 -20.32
CA THR A 138 -3.32 1.42 -19.60
C THR A 138 -2.36 1.98 -18.55
N GLN A 139 -1.51 2.94 -18.92
CA GLN A 139 -0.60 3.59 -17.95
C GLN A 139 -1.39 4.32 -16.86
N ARG A 140 -2.49 4.98 -17.21
CA ARG A 140 -3.35 5.65 -16.21
C ARG A 140 -3.87 4.66 -15.18
N LEU A 141 -4.38 3.50 -15.61
CA LEU A 141 -4.84 2.43 -14.72
C LEU A 141 -3.70 1.84 -13.87
N MET A 142 -2.55 1.58 -14.47
CA MET A 142 -1.35 1.11 -13.75
C MET A 142 -0.92 2.08 -12.65
N VAL A 143 -0.96 3.38 -12.91
CA VAL A 143 -0.53 4.39 -11.95
C VAL A 143 -1.58 4.65 -10.89
N LEU A 144 -2.83 4.90 -11.25
CA LEU A 144 -3.88 5.28 -10.30
C LEU A 144 -4.38 4.09 -9.47
N GLY A 145 -4.39 2.89 -10.07
CA GLY A 145 -4.78 1.64 -9.41
C GLY A 145 -3.62 0.80 -8.89
N SER A 146 -2.37 1.26 -9.06
CA SER A 146 -1.15 0.48 -8.73
C SER A 146 -1.18 -0.95 -9.26
N ALA A 147 -1.77 -1.16 -10.43
CA ALA A 147 -1.96 -2.47 -11.04
C ALA A 147 -0.80 -2.86 -11.95
N GLY A 148 -0.55 -4.16 -12.07
CA GLY A 148 0.34 -4.69 -13.11
C GLY A 148 -0.22 -4.44 -14.51
N GLN A 149 0.66 -4.43 -15.52
CA GLN A 149 0.28 -4.15 -16.91
C GLN A 149 -0.82 -5.10 -17.42
N ASP A 150 -0.66 -6.40 -17.17
CA ASP A 150 -1.61 -7.42 -17.64
C ASP A 150 -3.02 -7.21 -17.07
N VAL A 151 -3.10 -6.85 -15.78
CA VAL A 151 -4.38 -6.55 -15.11
C VAL A 151 -4.99 -5.26 -15.67
N ALA A 152 -4.19 -4.22 -15.85
CA ALA A 152 -4.64 -2.96 -16.42
C ALA A 152 -5.15 -3.11 -17.87
N GLU A 153 -4.45 -3.89 -18.70
CA GLU A 153 -4.86 -4.18 -20.08
C GLU A 153 -6.13 -5.04 -20.13
N PHE A 154 -6.23 -6.05 -19.27
CA PHE A 154 -7.43 -6.87 -19.13
C PHE A 154 -8.64 -6.02 -18.76
N LEU A 155 -8.53 -5.22 -17.70
CA LEU A 155 -9.64 -4.37 -17.25
C LEU A 155 -10.01 -3.31 -18.28
N ARG A 156 -9.05 -2.66 -18.90
CA ARG A 156 -9.29 -1.69 -19.98
C ARG A 156 -10.06 -2.31 -21.16
N THR A 157 -9.79 -3.57 -21.45
CA THR A 157 -10.40 -4.28 -22.59
C THR A 157 -11.82 -4.76 -22.29
N HIS A 158 -12.05 -5.29 -21.07
CA HIS A 158 -13.31 -5.95 -20.73
C HIS A 158 -14.26 -5.09 -19.87
N TYR A 159 -13.72 -4.09 -19.16
CA TYR A 159 -14.45 -3.24 -18.23
C TYR A 159 -13.98 -1.77 -18.34
N PRO A 160 -14.03 -1.15 -19.55
CA PRO A 160 -13.36 0.13 -19.79
C PRO A 160 -13.90 1.28 -18.92
N GLU A 161 -15.18 1.29 -18.59
CA GLU A 161 -15.79 2.35 -17.78
C GLU A 161 -15.58 2.12 -16.28
N GLU A 162 -15.54 0.87 -15.83
CA GLU A 162 -15.42 0.48 -14.43
C GLU A 162 -13.96 0.19 -13.99
N ALA A 163 -13.03 0.08 -14.92
CA ALA A 163 -11.66 -0.40 -14.67
C ALA A 163 -10.97 0.32 -13.51
N LEU A 164 -11.02 1.64 -13.47
CA LEU A 164 -10.41 2.40 -12.38
C LEU A 164 -11.17 2.19 -11.06
N GLY A 165 -12.50 2.17 -11.09
CA GLY A 165 -13.32 1.90 -9.91
C GLY A 165 -13.02 0.54 -9.31
N ILE A 166 -12.86 -0.50 -10.13
CA ILE A 166 -12.49 -1.85 -9.69
C ILE A 166 -11.13 -1.84 -8.98
N LEU A 167 -10.13 -1.15 -9.56
CA LEU A 167 -8.77 -1.10 -9.00
C LEU A 167 -8.69 -0.28 -7.71
N THR A 168 -9.44 0.80 -7.60
CA THR A 168 -9.38 1.70 -6.43
C THR A 168 -10.32 1.29 -5.31
N HIS A 169 -11.38 0.53 -5.61
CA HIS A 169 -12.37 0.10 -4.61
C HIS A 169 -11.81 -0.82 -3.52
N THR A 170 -10.73 -1.57 -3.83
CA THR A 170 -10.03 -2.41 -2.85
C THR A 170 -9.25 -1.61 -1.81
N ALA A 171 -8.91 -0.36 -2.10
CA ALA A 171 -8.17 0.53 -1.20
C ALA A 171 -9.01 1.08 -0.03
N ASP A 172 -10.34 1.05 -0.14
CA ASP A 172 -11.26 1.61 0.86
C ASP A 172 -11.68 0.63 1.98
N GLY A 173 -10.79 -0.29 2.36
CA GLY A 173 -11.10 -1.30 3.38
C GLY A 173 -12.15 -2.28 2.85
N GLY A 174 -11.66 -3.29 2.14
CA GLY A 174 -12.46 -4.20 1.32
C GLY A 174 -13.68 -4.80 2.02
N LEU A 175 -14.72 -5.01 1.25
CA LEU A 175 -15.86 -5.82 1.67
C LEU A 175 -15.40 -7.27 1.85
N THR A 176 -15.58 -7.81 3.05
CA THR A 176 -15.32 -9.22 3.31
C THR A 176 -16.52 -10.03 2.81
N ARG A 177 -16.25 -11.00 1.93
CA ARG A 177 -17.27 -11.93 1.47
C ARG A 177 -17.41 -13.08 2.46
N LEU A 178 -18.57 -13.20 3.07
CA LEU A 178 -18.93 -14.29 3.96
C LEU A 178 -19.77 -15.32 3.21
N PRO A 179 -19.32 -16.58 3.07
CA PRO A 179 -20.13 -17.62 2.46
C PRO A 179 -21.23 -18.07 3.41
N ALA A 180 -22.48 -18.07 2.94
CA ALA A 180 -23.60 -18.64 3.67
C ALA A 180 -23.72 -20.17 3.49
N THR A 181 -22.83 -20.81 2.72
CA THR A 181 -22.92 -22.22 2.29
C THR A 181 -22.81 -23.25 3.42
N HIS A 182 -22.28 -22.89 4.58
CA HIS A 182 -22.20 -23.78 5.76
C HIS A 182 -23.17 -23.40 6.86
N GLN A 183 -23.97 -22.36 6.66
CA GLN A 183 -24.97 -21.92 7.63
C GLN A 183 -26.37 -22.18 7.02
N LYS A 184 -27.27 -22.67 7.82
CA LYS A 184 -28.68 -22.92 7.40
C LYS A 184 -29.48 -21.61 7.28
N GLU A 185 -28.80 -20.49 7.17
CA GLU A 185 -29.38 -19.14 7.10
C GLU A 185 -29.48 -18.66 5.66
N THR A 186 -30.49 -17.86 5.36
CA THR A 186 -30.55 -17.14 4.09
C THR A 186 -29.54 -15.98 4.06
N PRO A 187 -29.13 -15.49 2.88
CA PRO A 187 -28.25 -14.31 2.79
C PRO A 187 -28.80 -13.09 3.54
N GLU A 188 -30.11 -12.89 3.54
CA GLU A 188 -30.78 -11.78 4.24
C GLU A 188 -30.65 -11.92 5.75
N ALA A 189 -30.91 -13.09 6.30
CA ALA A 189 -30.76 -13.38 7.74
C ALA A 189 -29.29 -13.24 8.18
N LEU A 190 -28.34 -13.65 7.31
CA LEU A 190 -26.92 -13.46 7.56
C LEU A 190 -26.54 -11.98 7.56
N CYS A 191 -27.11 -11.15 6.65
CA CYS A 191 -26.90 -9.70 6.64
C CYS A 191 -27.39 -9.06 7.95
N GLU A 192 -28.59 -9.39 8.39
CA GLU A 192 -29.17 -8.86 9.65
C GLU A 192 -28.30 -9.24 10.85
N ARG A 193 -27.83 -10.47 10.92
CA ARG A 193 -26.95 -10.93 11.98
C ARG A 193 -25.61 -10.19 11.97
N GLN A 194 -25.01 -9.97 10.81
CA GLN A 194 -23.74 -9.25 10.71
C GLN A 194 -23.89 -7.77 11.11
N LEU A 195 -24.99 -7.12 10.71
CA LEU A 195 -25.28 -5.74 11.12
C LEU A 195 -25.58 -5.62 12.62
N ALA A 196 -26.13 -6.66 13.25
CA ALA A 196 -26.37 -6.70 14.68
C ALA A 196 -25.11 -6.96 15.52
N SER A 197 -24.03 -7.48 14.89
CA SER A 197 -22.76 -7.71 15.58
C SER A 197 -21.77 -6.56 15.35
N ASP A 198 -20.91 -6.67 14.33
CA ASP A 198 -19.78 -5.75 14.16
C ASP A 198 -19.71 -5.11 12.78
N ALA A 199 -20.53 -5.54 11.83
CA ALA A 199 -20.47 -5.02 10.48
C ALA A 199 -21.07 -3.62 10.37
N LYS A 200 -20.34 -2.68 9.76
CA LYS A 200 -20.89 -1.35 9.43
C LYS A 200 -21.93 -1.42 8.32
N THR A 201 -21.70 -2.31 7.36
CA THR A 201 -22.62 -2.57 6.26
C THR A 201 -22.61 -4.05 5.91
N ALA A 202 -23.77 -4.60 5.56
CA ALA A 202 -23.89 -5.95 5.02
C ALA A 202 -24.97 -5.96 3.92
N ALA A 203 -24.70 -6.65 2.83
CA ALA A 203 -25.62 -6.80 1.71
C ALA A 203 -25.44 -8.17 1.04
N PRO A 204 -26.48 -8.73 0.39
CA PRO A 204 -26.32 -9.93 -0.43
C PRO A 204 -25.22 -9.75 -1.48
N GLY A 205 -24.33 -10.74 -1.62
CA GLY A 205 -23.24 -10.72 -2.57
C GLY A 205 -23.69 -11.08 -3.99
N HIS A 206 -22.87 -10.75 -4.98
CA HIS A 206 -23.12 -11.10 -6.38
C HIS A 206 -23.02 -12.62 -6.64
N VAL A 207 -22.35 -13.36 -5.75
CA VAL A 207 -22.30 -14.83 -5.82
C VAL A 207 -23.48 -15.39 -5.00
N PRO A 208 -24.33 -16.25 -5.57
CA PRO A 208 -25.45 -16.85 -4.86
C PRO A 208 -25.02 -17.47 -3.51
N GLY A 209 -25.74 -17.20 -2.46
CA GLY A 209 -25.46 -17.70 -1.11
C GLY A 209 -24.26 -17.01 -0.43
N SER A 210 -23.85 -15.82 -0.84
CA SER A 210 -22.83 -15.04 -0.16
C SER A 210 -23.35 -13.68 0.33
N VAL A 211 -22.67 -13.12 1.33
CA VAL A 211 -22.91 -11.79 1.89
C VAL A 211 -21.63 -10.99 1.81
N LEU A 212 -21.73 -9.74 1.41
CA LEU A 212 -20.64 -8.75 1.47
C LEU A 212 -20.83 -7.91 2.74
N ALA A 213 -19.86 -7.93 3.64
CA ALA A 213 -19.90 -7.15 4.86
C ALA A 213 -18.64 -6.32 5.03
N ARG A 214 -18.76 -5.11 5.59
CA ARG A 214 -17.66 -4.23 5.97
C ARG A 214 -17.57 -4.18 7.49
N PHE A 215 -16.38 -4.44 8.02
CA PHE A 215 -16.06 -4.40 9.45
C PHE A 215 -15.12 -3.24 9.79
N GLU A 216 -15.12 -2.83 11.06
CA GLU A 216 -14.03 -2.01 11.61
C GLU A 216 -12.93 -2.94 12.13
N GLY A 217 -11.76 -2.96 11.46
CA GLY A 217 -10.67 -3.87 11.81
C GLY A 217 -10.64 -5.15 10.98
N SER A 218 -9.82 -6.12 11.40
CA SER A 218 -9.69 -7.41 10.72
C SER A 218 -10.86 -8.33 11.06
N PRO A 219 -11.46 -9.03 10.08
CA PRO A 219 -12.50 -10.04 10.35
C PRO A 219 -12.06 -11.15 11.31
N ALA A 220 -10.75 -11.39 11.45
CA ALA A 220 -10.18 -12.37 12.38
C ALA A 220 -10.32 -11.94 13.86
N GLU A 221 -10.50 -10.64 14.13
CA GLU A 221 -10.68 -10.10 15.49
C GLU A 221 -12.11 -10.20 15.96
N SER A 222 -13.07 -10.34 15.02
CA SER A 222 -14.51 -10.47 15.31
C SER A 222 -15.02 -11.93 15.39
N GLY A 223 -14.14 -12.93 15.32
CA GLY A 223 -14.48 -14.34 15.51
C GLY A 223 -15.25 -15.00 14.35
N HIS A 224 -15.10 -14.47 13.13
CA HIS A 224 -15.76 -14.97 11.91
C HIS A 224 -14.79 -15.75 11.00
#